data_774795dd30c669c451251ad78e11eb1b
#
_entry.id   774795dd30c669c451251ad78e11eb1b
#
_cell.length_a   1.000
_cell.length_b   1.000
_cell.length_c   1.000
_cell.angle_alpha   90.00
_cell.angle_beta   90.00
_cell.angle_gamma   90.00
#
_symmetry.space_group_name_H-M   'P 1'
#
loop_
_entity.id
_entity.type
_entity.pdbx_description
1 polymer ?
#
loop_
_entity_poly.entity_id
_entity_poly.type
_entity_poly.pdbx_seq_one_letter_code
_entity_poly.pdbx_strand_id
1 'polypeptide(L)'
;MGLCCATLLLLLPALLPAPCLAADITLSSRTYLLYYEREVTGGSDKEFAPLYEYLSGDVSNLGGNPLSFHFYGWGRVDLADDTDDDGTGGDLASAYLQYLHPTGNGEMRLGRFFLTEGVAAEILDGIFLKGRTPVGFGLSVFGGVPVEDSITSTDEGDSIYGGRLFFARAGYAEIGVSYLMEDGDFQGDDREMVGGDIWLKPGIPVELLGRADYNVSTSSLARQRYVLRLIPSSRLGLAAGYEEYTYKDLFQNALNSAFLSPAIDITDEVQVLFVDLDFLITEGLTVEAGVKSIQHDRSDPGDATRAELGLRYAYNDRKDVAGLSAAFVSADRDENEYQEFRVFATYSPGLWRFSLDALTHQYEKVISGIDDAYQVVG
;
A
#
# COMPACT_ATOMS: atom_id res chain seq x y z
N MET A 1 -6.72 6.15 -31.80
CA MET A 1 -7.73 5.58 -30.88
C MET A 1 -8.05 6.44 -29.65
N GLY A 2 -7.31 7.49 -29.38
CA GLY A 2 -7.50 8.36 -28.20
C GLY A 2 -8.77 9.20 -28.14
N LEU A 3 -9.54 9.34 -29.23
CA LEU A 3 -10.79 10.13 -29.25
C LEU A 3 -12.01 9.33 -28.75
N CYS A 4 -11.95 7.99 -28.69
CA CYS A 4 -13.10 7.16 -28.28
C CYS A 4 -13.34 7.17 -26.76
N CYS A 5 -12.31 7.27 -25.91
CA CYS A 5 -12.49 7.26 -24.46
C CYS A 5 -13.14 8.55 -23.93
N ALA A 6 -12.74 9.71 -24.46
CA ALA A 6 -13.32 11.00 -24.05
C ALA A 6 -14.80 11.13 -24.45
N THR A 7 -15.21 10.51 -25.56
CA THR A 7 -16.61 10.52 -26.03
C THR A 7 -17.49 9.57 -25.22
N LEU A 8 -16.94 8.50 -24.67
CA LEU A 8 -17.71 7.54 -23.84
C LEU A 8 -18.09 8.14 -22.48
N LEU A 9 -17.21 8.97 -21.90
CA LEU A 9 -17.46 9.62 -20.60
C LEU A 9 -18.53 10.73 -20.70
N LEU A 10 -18.65 11.39 -21.83
CA LEU A 10 -19.69 12.42 -22.06
C LEU A 10 -21.06 11.83 -22.34
N LEU A 11 -21.18 10.54 -22.71
CA LEU A 11 -22.46 9.88 -23.01
C LEU A 11 -23.07 9.16 -21.78
N LEU A 12 -22.32 8.95 -20.70
CA LEU A 12 -22.84 8.28 -19.49
C LEU A 12 -24.02 9.00 -18.83
N PRO A 13 -24.06 10.35 -18.74
CA PRO A 13 -25.24 11.04 -18.18
C PRO A 13 -26.47 11.03 -19.08
N ALA A 14 -26.32 10.75 -20.37
CA ALA A 14 -27.44 10.77 -21.34
C ALA A 14 -28.24 9.47 -21.40
N LEU A 15 -27.73 8.37 -20.82
CA LEU A 15 -28.37 7.05 -20.84
C LEU A 15 -29.11 6.69 -19.55
N LEU A 16 -29.08 7.54 -18.54
CA LEU A 16 -29.87 7.32 -17.33
C LEU A 16 -31.25 7.96 -17.51
N PRO A 17 -32.34 7.17 -17.54
CA PRO A 17 -33.67 7.75 -17.51
C PRO A 17 -33.82 8.48 -16.18
N ALA A 18 -34.07 9.78 -16.26
CA ALA A 18 -34.34 10.58 -15.07
C ALA A 18 -35.70 10.20 -14.47
N PRO A 19 -35.73 9.40 -13.38
CA PRO A 19 -36.43 9.84 -12.21
C PRO A 19 -35.35 10.13 -11.16
N CYS A 20 -35.40 11.29 -10.55
CA CYS A 20 -34.60 11.73 -9.41
C CYS A 20 -33.98 10.59 -8.60
N LEU A 21 -32.88 10.06 -9.03
CA LEU A 21 -32.03 9.27 -8.20
C LEU A 21 -31.36 10.27 -7.26
N ALA A 22 -31.84 10.35 -6.03
CA ALA A 22 -31.08 10.98 -4.97
C ALA A 22 -29.78 10.19 -4.87
N ALA A 23 -28.72 10.69 -5.46
CA ALA A 23 -27.39 10.11 -5.43
C ALA A 23 -26.39 11.24 -5.25
N ASP A 24 -25.43 11.02 -4.37
CA ASP A 24 -24.30 11.91 -4.20
C ASP A 24 -23.18 11.42 -5.10
N ILE A 25 -22.69 12.28 -5.99
CA ILE A 25 -21.65 11.94 -6.97
C ILE A 25 -20.39 12.74 -6.66
N THR A 26 -19.28 12.05 -6.47
CA THR A 26 -17.94 12.63 -6.37
C THR A 26 -17.08 12.06 -7.48
N LEU A 27 -16.50 12.94 -8.30
CA LEU A 27 -15.56 12.57 -9.35
C LEU A 27 -14.24 13.29 -9.11
N SER A 28 -13.14 12.60 -9.30
CA SER A 28 -11.78 13.15 -9.21
C SER A 28 -10.96 12.69 -10.40
N SER A 29 -10.27 13.64 -11.02
CA SER A 29 -9.34 13.42 -12.11
C SER A 29 -8.00 14.04 -11.72
N ARG A 30 -6.90 13.32 -12.01
CA ARG A 30 -5.53 13.80 -11.78
C ARG A 30 -4.67 13.46 -12.98
N THR A 31 -4.07 14.49 -13.54
CA THR A 31 -3.17 14.36 -14.69
C THR A 31 -1.73 14.61 -14.23
N TYR A 32 -0.82 13.73 -14.59
CA TYR A 32 0.61 13.87 -14.35
C TYR A 32 1.36 13.78 -15.68
N LEU A 33 2.21 14.73 -15.96
CA LEU A 33 3.19 14.68 -17.03
C LEU A 33 4.57 14.53 -16.39
N LEU A 34 5.28 13.47 -16.74
CA LEU A 34 6.66 13.26 -16.37
C LEU A 34 7.52 13.46 -17.60
N TYR A 35 8.73 13.96 -17.42
CA TYR A 35 9.76 13.98 -18.45
C TYR A 35 11.07 13.48 -17.86
N TYR A 36 11.68 12.49 -18.48
CA TYR A 36 12.99 12.00 -18.09
C TYR A 36 13.73 11.40 -19.28
N GLU A 37 15.04 11.39 -19.18
CA GLU A 37 15.96 10.80 -20.13
C GLU A 37 16.62 9.58 -19.48
N ARG A 38 16.82 8.52 -20.24
CA ARG A 38 17.49 7.31 -19.79
C ARG A 38 18.70 7.04 -20.68
N GLU A 39 19.87 7.02 -20.07
CA GLU A 39 21.08 6.57 -20.73
C GLU A 39 21.03 5.08 -21.03
N VAL A 40 21.33 4.69 -22.28
CA VAL A 40 21.37 3.29 -22.70
C VAL A 40 22.81 2.94 -23.06
N THR A 41 23.43 2.04 -22.30
CA THR A 41 24.80 1.59 -22.53
C THR A 41 24.95 1.01 -23.94
N GLY A 42 25.70 1.73 -24.82
CA GLY A 42 25.96 1.33 -26.22
C GLY A 42 24.87 1.70 -27.23
N GLY A 43 23.90 2.52 -26.83
CA GLY A 43 22.85 3.07 -27.68
C GLY A 43 22.77 4.60 -27.61
N SER A 44 21.75 5.19 -28.24
CA SER A 44 21.37 6.58 -28.03
C SER A 44 20.54 6.70 -26.74
N ASP A 45 20.66 7.80 -26.03
CA ASP A 45 19.80 8.13 -24.91
C ASP A 45 18.34 8.14 -25.37
N LYS A 46 17.46 7.63 -24.53
CA LYS A 46 16.02 7.58 -24.78
C LYS A 46 15.29 8.62 -23.95
N GLU A 47 14.47 9.42 -24.60
CA GLU A 47 13.60 10.40 -23.97
C GLU A 47 12.21 9.78 -23.70
N PHE A 48 11.64 10.11 -22.55
CA PHE A 48 10.31 9.67 -22.14
C PHE A 48 9.49 10.85 -21.65
N ALA A 49 8.26 10.95 -22.11
CA ALA A 49 7.31 11.96 -21.67
C ALA A 49 5.94 11.34 -21.37
N PRO A 50 5.84 10.41 -20.40
CA PRO A 50 4.59 9.75 -20.10
C PRO A 50 3.59 10.72 -19.44
N LEU A 51 2.40 10.80 -20.05
CA LEU A 51 1.23 11.47 -19.52
C LEU A 51 0.32 10.42 -18.87
N TYR A 52 0.08 10.54 -17.58
CA TYR A 52 -0.84 9.71 -16.81
C TYR A 52 -2.11 10.46 -16.51
N GLU A 53 -3.24 9.79 -16.65
CA GLU A 53 -4.55 10.24 -16.19
C GLU A 53 -5.11 9.23 -15.19
N TYR A 54 -5.40 9.68 -13.98
CA TYR A 54 -6.06 8.90 -12.95
C TYR A 54 -7.48 9.39 -12.76
N LEU A 55 -8.44 8.47 -12.86
CA LEU A 55 -9.84 8.78 -12.72
C LEU A 55 -10.45 7.96 -11.59
N SER A 56 -11.13 8.62 -10.65
CA SER A 56 -11.90 7.95 -9.61
C SER A 56 -13.30 8.55 -9.48
N GLY A 57 -14.25 7.73 -9.06
CA GLY A 57 -15.60 8.20 -8.83
C GLY A 57 -16.33 7.36 -7.80
N ASP A 58 -17.15 8.07 -7.02
CA ASP A 58 -18.02 7.51 -6.00
C ASP A 58 -19.45 8.01 -6.27
N VAL A 59 -20.37 7.08 -6.40
CA VAL A 59 -21.82 7.37 -6.50
C VAL A 59 -22.48 6.71 -5.31
N SER A 60 -22.92 7.48 -4.34
CA SER A 60 -23.51 6.98 -3.10
C SER A 60 -25.00 7.31 -2.99
N ASN A 61 -25.69 6.68 -2.05
CA ASN A 61 -27.14 6.82 -1.84
C ASN A 61 -27.99 6.46 -3.08
N LEU A 62 -27.58 5.45 -3.84
CA LEU A 62 -28.26 5.05 -5.06
C LEU A 62 -29.73 4.72 -4.80
N GLY A 63 -30.64 5.54 -5.37
CA GLY A 63 -32.07 5.41 -5.18
C GLY A 63 -32.54 5.64 -3.74
N GLY A 64 -31.80 6.39 -2.92
CA GLY A 64 -32.11 6.62 -1.52
C GLY A 64 -31.79 5.44 -0.60
N ASN A 65 -31.04 4.46 -1.10
CA ASN A 65 -30.61 3.26 -0.37
C ASN A 65 -29.14 3.38 0.03
N PRO A 66 -28.68 2.63 1.04
CA PRO A 66 -27.26 2.57 1.45
C PRO A 66 -26.43 1.71 0.46
N LEU A 67 -26.64 1.96 -0.82
CA LEU A 67 -25.94 1.34 -1.94
C LEU A 67 -25.07 2.40 -2.61
N SER A 68 -23.82 2.06 -2.89
CA SER A 68 -22.86 2.92 -3.58
C SER A 68 -22.14 2.15 -4.70
N PHE A 69 -21.67 2.90 -5.69
CA PHE A 69 -20.77 2.40 -6.72
C PHE A 69 -19.47 3.17 -6.66
N HIS A 70 -18.36 2.46 -6.73
CA HIS A 70 -17.01 2.98 -6.65
C HIS A 70 -16.22 2.52 -7.85
N PHE A 71 -15.41 3.40 -8.42
CA PHE A 71 -14.44 3.01 -9.45
C PHE A 71 -13.15 3.82 -9.33
N TYR A 72 -12.05 3.18 -9.73
CA TYR A 72 -10.74 3.79 -9.84
C TYR A 72 -9.95 3.11 -10.95
N GLY A 73 -9.42 3.91 -11.86
CA GLY A 73 -8.59 3.45 -12.95
C GLY A 73 -7.60 4.51 -13.41
N TRP A 74 -6.68 4.11 -14.25
CA TRP A 74 -5.67 4.99 -14.82
C TRP A 74 -5.39 4.66 -16.29
N GLY A 75 -4.90 5.65 -17.02
CA GLY A 75 -4.39 5.49 -18.36
C GLY A 75 -3.08 6.24 -18.54
N ARG A 76 -2.22 5.76 -19.43
CA ARG A 76 -0.92 6.36 -19.77
C ARG A 76 -0.79 6.45 -21.27
N VAL A 77 -0.16 7.54 -21.73
CA VAL A 77 0.37 7.68 -23.09
C VAL A 77 1.75 8.31 -23.00
N ASP A 78 2.74 7.74 -23.68
CA ASP A 78 4.05 8.38 -23.82
C ASP A 78 4.01 9.33 -25.00
N LEU A 79 4.36 10.61 -24.78
CA LEU A 79 4.33 11.68 -25.79
C LEU A 79 5.66 11.81 -26.54
N ALA A 80 6.74 11.21 -26.06
CA ALA A 80 8.05 11.24 -26.71
C ALA A 80 8.22 10.17 -27.79
N ASP A 81 7.36 9.10 -27.76
CA ASP A 81 7.29 8.01 -28.75
C ASP A 81 8.63 7.25 -28.99
N ASP A 82 9.52 7.25 -28.01
CA ASP A 82 10.84 6.63 -28.10
C ASP A 82 10.88 5.21 -27.46
N THR A 83 9.70 4.65 -27.15
CA THR A 83 9.61 3.32 -26.54
C THR A 83 9.42 2.26 -27.62
N ASP A 84 10.10 1.12 -27.46
CA ASP A 84 9.85 -0.11 -28.24
C ASP A 84 8.49 -0.76 -27.88
N ASP A 85 7.78 -0.16 -26.92
CA ASP A 85 6.44 -0.52 -26.45
C ASP A 85 5.41 0.42 -27.06
N ASP A 86 4.14 0.00 -27.15
CA ASP A 86 3.02 0.77 -27.75
C ASP A 86 2.79 2.16 -27.12
N GLY A 87 3.63 2.60 -26.19
CA GLY A 87 3.58 3.91 -25.54
C GLY A 87 2.29 4.20 -24.78
N THR A 88 1.35 3.25 -24.77
CA THR A 88 0.04 3.38 -24.15
C THR A 88 -0.17 2.27 -23.12
N GLY A 89 -0.89 2.59 -22.04
CA GLY A 89 -1.25 1.62 -21.02
C GLY A 89 -2.43 2.10 -20.21
N GLY A 90 -3.03 1.23 -19.43
CA GLY A 90 -4.10 1.60 -18.54
C GLY A 90 -4.67 0.38 -17.82
N ASP A 91 -5.27 0.64 -16.66
CA ASP A 91 -5.89 -0.41 -15.87
C ASP A 91 -7.09 0.12 -15.09
N LEU A 92 -8.04 -0.80 -14.81
CA LEU A 92 -9.16 -0.59 -13.92
C LEU A 92 -8.84 -1.27 -12.58
N ALA A 93 -8.25 -0.52 -11.66
CA ALA A 93 -7.85 -1.04 -10.36
C ALA A 93 -9.04 -1.41 -9.46
N SER A 94 -10.18 -0.72 -9.60
CA SER A 94 -11.41 -1.11 -8.91
C SER A 94 -12.67 -0.63 -9.64
N ALA A 95 -13.73 -1.46 -9.59
CA ALA A 95 -15.08 -1.10 -10.01
C ALA A 95 -16.08 -2.04 -9.31
N TYR A 96 -16.74 -1.55 -8.26
CA TYR A 96 -17.62 -2.40 -7.44
C TYR A 96 -18.83 -1.67 -6.91
N LEU A 97 -19.87 -2.43 -6.66
CA LEU A 97 -21.02 -2.03 -5.86
C LEU A 97 -20.77 -2.36 -4.40
N GLN A 98 -21.10 -1.43 -3.51
CA GLN A 98 -21.05 -1.62 -2.07
C GLN A 98 -22.42 -1.37 -1.44
N TYR A 99 -22.83 -2.27 -0.59
CA TYR A 99 -23.97 -2.08 0.31
C TYR A 99 -23.46 -2.05 1.75
N LEU A 100 -23.78 -0.97 2.49
CA LEU A 100 -23.50 -0.85 3.91
C LEU A 100 -24.83 -0.90 4.67
N HIS A 101 -24.98 -1.88 5.55
CA HIS A 101 -26.17 -1.96 6.38
C HIS A 101 -26.31 -0.70 7.25
N PRO A 102 -27.50 -0.08 7.36
CA PRO A 102 -27.70 1.21 8.08
C PRO A 102 -27.20 1.23 9.53
N THR A 103 -27.17 0.09 10.20
CA THR A 103 -26.62 -0.02 11.58
C THR A 103 -25.09 -0.16 11.61
N GLY A 104 -24.40 -0.21 10.44
CA GLY A 104 -22.98 -0.43 10.35
C GLY A 104 -22.49 -1.83 10.71
N ASN A 105 -23.41 -2.78 10.83
CA ASN A 105 -23.10 -4.15 11.24
C ASN A 105 -22.92 -5.12 10.06
N GLY A 106 -23.16 -4.68 8.84
CA GLY A 106 -23.07 -5.52 7.64
C GLY A 106 -22.52 -4.75 6.46
N GLU A 107 -21.76 -5.42 5.63
CA GLU A 107 -21.19 -4.92 4.40
C GLU A 107 -21.24 -6.01 3.33
N MET A 108 -21.51 -5.60 2.09
CA MET A 108 -21.38 -6.44 0.90
C MET A 108 -20.67 -5.64 -0.18
N ARG A 109 -19.71 -6.26 -0.89
CA ARG A 109 -19.10 -5.72 -2.12
C ARG A 109 -19.27 -6.72 -3.24
N LEU A 110 -19.46 -6.24 -4.46
CA LEU A 110 -19.58 -7.06 -5.67
C LEU A 110 -18.88 -6.34 -6.84
N GLY A 111 -17.96 -7.00 -7.50
CA GLY A 111 -17.15 -6.49 -8.62
C GLY A 111 -15.67 -6.57 -8.33
N ARG A 112 -14.88 -5.68 -8.94
CA ARG A 112 -13.42 -5.59 -8.73
C ARG A 112 -13.11 -4.67 -7.55
N PHE A 113 -12.47 -5.20 -6.53
CA PHE A 113 -12.08 -4.43 -5.35
C PHE A 113 -10.81 -4.98 -4.69
N PHE A 114 -10.07 -4.09 -4.04
CA PHE A 114 -9.00 -4.51 -3.15
C PHE A 114 -9.60 -5.00 -1.82
N LEU A 115 -9.26 -6.22 -1.47
CA LEU A 115 -9.65 -6.86 -0.21
C LEU A 115 -8.47 -6.83 0.77
N THR A 116 -8.74 -6.34 1.99
CA THR A 116 -7.82 -6.48 3.13
C THR A 116 -8.62 -7.06 4.28
N GLU A 117 -8.55 -8.37 4.45
CA GLU A 117 -9.31 -9.07 5.49
C GLU A 117 -8.50 -10.28 6.01
N GLY A 118 -7.96 -10.15 7.23
CA GLY A 118 -7.09 -11.18 7.80
C GLY A 118 -5.85 -11.42 6.95
N VAL A 119 -5.61 -12.67 6.52
CA VAL A 119 -4.45 -13.04 5.67
C VAL A 119 -4.59 -12.59 4.23
N ALA A 120 -5.80 -12.23 3.77
CA ALA A 120 -6.01 -11.75 2.41
C ALA A 120 -5.61 -10.28 2.25
N ALA A 121 -4.86 -9.98 1.19
CA ALA A 121 -4.48 -8.62 0.78
C ALA A 121 -4.37 -8.59 -0.76
N GLU A 122 -5.51 -8.78 -1.47
CA GLU A 122 -5.56 -9.06 -2.90
C GLU A 122 -6.57 -8.18 -3.62
N ILE A 123 -6.36 -7.96 -4.91
CA ILE A 123 -7.41 -7.43 -5.80
C ILE A 123 -8.15 -8.63 -6.37
N LEU A 124 -9.48 -8.60 -6.28
CA LEU A 124 -10.29 -9.71 -6.81
C LEU A 124 -11.54 -9.20 -7.55
N ASP A 125 -11.90 -9.93 -8.58
CA ASP A 125 -13.21 -9.87 -9.23
C ASP A 125 -14.13 -10.86 -8.53
N GLY A 126 -15.00 -10.37 -7.62
CA GLY A 126 -15.75 -11.29 -6.79
C GLY A 126 -16.77 -10.65 -5.87
N ILE A 127 -17.01 -11.35 -4.77
CA ILE A 127 -17.93 -10.95 -3.71
C ILE A 127 -17.24 -10.94 -2.36
N PHE A 128 -17.57 -9.95 -1.55
CA PHE A 128 -17.21 -9.88 -0.12
C PHE A 128 -18.46 -9.63 0.70
N LEU A 129 -18.59 -10.37 1.77
CA LEU A 129 -19.67 -10.25 2.76
C LEU A 129 -19.06 -10.16 4.16
N LYS A 130 -19.51 -9.20 4.96
CA LYS A 130 -19.11 -9.04 6.36
C LYS A 130 -20.34 -8.75 7.23
N GLY A 131 -20.41 -9.43 8.35
CA GLY A 131 -21.47 -9.20 9.33
C GLY A 131 -20.93 -9.23 10.75
N ARG A 132 -21.52 -8.41 11.64
CA ARG A 132 -21.17 -8.37 13.06
C ARG A 132 -22.41 -8.33 13.94
N THR A 133 -22.42 -9.14 14.99
CA THR A 133 -23.45 -9.13 16.01
C THR A 133 -23.32 -7.92 16.95
N PRO A 134 -24.38 -7.49 17.63
CA PRO A 134 -24.30 -6.42 18.62
C PRO A 134 -23.35 -6.71 19.81
N VAL A 135 -23.08 -7.98 20.09
CA VAL A 135 -22.15 -8.39 21.16
C VAL A 135 -20.68 -8.40 20.71
N GLY A 136 -20.40 -8.14 19.42
CA GLY A 136 -19.06 -7.96 18.90
C GLY A 136 -18.51 -9.13 18.08
N PHE A 137 -19.14 -10.31 18.06
CA PHE A 137 -18.73 -11.40 17.17
C PHE A 137 -19.07 -11.08 15.72
N GLY A 138 -18.13 -11.30 14.82
CA GLY A 138 -18.31 -11.08 13.41
C GLY A 138 -17.69 -12.17 12.55
N LEU A 139 -18.19 -12.24 11.32
CA LEU A 139 -17.71 -13.13 10.27
C LEU A 139 -17.61 -12.32 8.98
N SER A 140 -16.53 -12.51 8.26
CA SER A 140 -16.41 -12.12 6.85
C SER A 140 -16.11 -13.34 6.00
N VAL A 141 -16.61 -13.32 4.76
CA VAL A 141 -16.32 -14.31 3.73
C VAL A 141 -16.14 -13.61 2.39
N PHE A 142 -15.28 -14.16 1.57
CA PHE A 142 -15.05 -13.66 0.21
C PHE A 142 -14.77 -14.80 -0.75
N GLY A 143 -14.95 -14.53 -2.03
CA GLY A 143 -14.58 -15.42 -3.10
C GLY A 143 -14.68 -14.75 -4.45
N GLY A 144 -13.86 -15.18 -5.39
CA GLY A 144 -13.76 -14.61 -6.72
C GLY A 144 -12.57 -15.13 -7.50
N VAL A 145 -12.11 -14.32 -8.44
CA VAL A 145 -10.92 -14.55 -9.24
C VAL A 145 -9.89 -13.49 -8.87
N PRO A 146 -8.65 -13.85 -8.52
CA PRO A 146 -7.59 -12.87 -8.26
C PRO A 146 -7.26 -12.10 -9.55
N VAL A 147 -6.87 -10.82 -9.39
CA VAL A 147 -6.50 -9.97 -10.52
C VAL A 147 -5.01 -9.68 -10.41
N GLU A 148 -4.21 -10.28 -11.29
CA GLU A 148 -2.76 -10.17 -11.19
C GLU A 148 -2.22 -8.89 -11.84
N ASP A 149 -2.44 -8.62 -13.12
CA ASP A 149 -1.65 -7.58 -13.79
C ASP A 149 -2.42 -6.63 -14.74
N SER A 150 -3.62 -6.96 -15.22
CA SER A 150 -4.35 -6.08 -16.13
C SER A 150 -5.83 -6.44 -16.30
N ILE A 151 -6.60 -5.51 -16.89
CA ILE A 151 -8.02 -5.71 -17.26
C ILE A 151 -8.22 -6.97 -18.13
N THR A 152 -7.17 -7.45 -18.79
CA THR A 152 -7.23 -8.49 -19.80
C THR A 152 -6.66 -9.84 -19.36
N SER A 153 -5.99 -9.91 -18.23
CA SER A 153 -5.41 -11.16 -17.70
C SER A 153 -6.18 -11.62 -16.46
N THR A 154 -7.36 -12.14 -16.66
CA THR A 154 -7.88 -13.15 -15.74
C THR A 154 -7.35 -14.47 -16.26
N ASP A 155 -6.43 -15.10 -15.55
CA ASP A 155 -6.07 -16.48 -15.87
C ASP A 155 -7.31 -17.33 -15.68
N GLU A 156 -7.77 -17.96 -16.77
CA GLU A 156 -8.92 -18.84 -16.74
C GLU A 156 -8.58 -20.04 -15.85
N GLY A 157 -9.18 -20.10 -14.68
CA GLY A 157 -9.02 -21.23 -13.75
C GLY A 157 -8.64 -20.84 -12.34
N ASP A 158 -8.04 -19.68 -12.13
CA ASP A 158 -7.65 -19.23 -10.81
C ASP A 158 -8.87 -18.86 -9.97
N SER A 159 -8.90 -19.32 -8.74
CA SER A 159 -9.95 -18.97 -7.80
C SER A 159 -9.38 -18.63 -6.44
N ILE A 160 -9.97 -17.64 -5.79
CA ILE A 160 -9.62 -17.24 -4.43
C ILE A 160 -10.86 -17.25 -3.55
N TYR A 161 -10.75 -17.83 -2.38
CA TYR A 161 -11.80 -17.78 -1.37
C TYR A 161 -11.25 -17.84 0.04
N GLY A 162 -12.01 -17.32 0.98
CA GLY A 162 -11.60 -17.31 2.36
C GLY A 162 -12.56 -16.57 3.27
N GLY A 163 -12.08 -16.30 4.47
CA GLY A 163 -12.85 -15.55 5.44
C GLY A 163 -12.12 -15.31 6.75
N ARG A 164 -12.75 -14.52 7.62
CA ARG A 164 -12.23 -14.19 8.94
C ARG A 164 -13.35 -14.26 9.98
N LEU A 165 -13.11 -15.00 11.03
CA LEU A 165 -13.92 -14.96 12.25
C LEU A 165 -13.26 -14.02 13.24
N PHE A 166 -14.01 -13.09 13.80
CA PHE A 166 -13.44 -12.09 14.69
C PHE A 166 -14.37 -11.71 15.84
N PHE A 167 -13.76 -11.16 16.88
CA PHE A 167 -14.46 -10.46 17.95
C PHE A 167 -13.92 -9.03 18.01
N ALA A 168 -14.82 -8.04 17.97
CA ALA A 168 -14.48 -6.62 18.02
C ALA A 168 -15.30 -5.90 19.08
N ARG A 169 -14.61 -5.24 20.01
CA ARG A 169 -15.21 -4.32 20.97
C ARG A 169 -14.72 -2.91 20.65
N ALA A 170 -15.60 -2.08 20.12
CA ALA A 170 -15.29 -0.75 19.62
C ALA A 170 -14.44 0.06 20.62
N GLY A 171 -13.28 0.55 20.13
CA GLY A 171 -12.34 1.37 20.90
C GLY A 171 -11.46 0.61 21.91
N TYR A 172 -11.60 -0.71 22.05
CA TYR A 172 -10.86 -1.50 23.04
C TYR A 172 -10.09 -2.68 22.50
N ALA A 173 -10.71 -3.48 21.63
CA ALA A 173 -10.11 -4.71 21.16
C ALA A 173 -10.70 -5.19 19.85
N GLU A 174 -9.88 -5.80 19.01
CA GLU A 174 -10.27 -6.67 17.92
C GLU A 174 -9.32 -7.86 17.90
N ILE A 175 -9.85 -9.08 17.78
CA ILE A 175 -9.08 -10.32 17.68
C ILE A 175 -9.73 -11.14 16.59
N GLY A 176 -8.93 -11.68 15.67
CA GLY A 176 -9.43 -12.47 14.55
C GLY A 176 -8.56 -13.66 14.23
N VAL A 177 -9.19 -14.63 13.57
CA VAL A 177 -8.53 -15.73 12.86
C VAL A 177 -9.07 -15.76 11.45
N SER A 178 -8.20 -16.00 10.48
CA SER A 178 -8.51 -15.92 9.06
C SER A 178 -7.94 -17.10 8.28
N TYR A 179 -8.55 -17.36 7.16
CA TYR A 179 -8.20 -18.40 6.21
C TYR A 179 -8.29 -17.86 4.79
N LEU A 180 -7.36 -18.27 3.93
CA LEU A 180 -7.32 -17.99 2.51
C LEU A 180 -6.94 -19.28 1.79
N MET A 181 -7.60 -19.57 0.69
CA MET A 181 -7.20 -20.55 -0.31
C MET A 181 -7.24 -19.87 -1.68
N GLU A 182 -6.18 -20.01 -2.41
CA GLU A 182 -6.03 -19.57 -3.79
C GLU A 182 -5.51 -20.75 -4.61
N ASP A 183 -6.25 -21.07 -5.67
CA ASP A 183 -5.96 -22.16 -6.61
C ASP A 183 -5.39 -21.51 -7.87
N GLY A 184 -4.13 -21.76 -8.17
CA GLY A 184 -3.41 -21.17 -9.29
C GLY A 184 -3.06 -22.21 -10.34
N ASP A 185 -3.47 -21.97 -11.59
CA ASP A 185 -3.14 -22.85 -12.72
C ASP A 185 -1.66 -22.73 -13.17
N PHE A 186 -0.98 -21.66 -12.75
CA PHE A 186 0.38 -21.40 -13.15
C PHE A 186 1.38 -22.08 -12.20
N GLN A 187 1.97 -23.20 -12.65
CA GLN A 187 3.01 -24.00 -11.99
C GLN A 187 2.60 -24.84 -10.76
N GLY A 188 1.32 -25.02 -10.49
CA GLY A 188 0.86 -26.07 -9.56
C GLY A 188 1.05 -25.75 -8.08
N ASP A 189 1.19 -24.51 -7.71
CA ASP A 189 1.35 -24.09 -6.32
C ASP A 189 0.09 -23.39 -5.81
N ASP A 190 -0.82 -24.19 -5.27
CA ASP A 190 -1.94 -23.66 -4.47
C ASP A 190 -1.38 -22.90 -3.27
N ARG A 191 -1.95 -21.73 -2.97
CA ARG A 191 -1.63 -20.96 -1.78
C ARG A 191 -2.69 -21.16 -0.72
N GLU A 192 -2.32 -21.76 0.38
CA GLU A 192 -3.19 -21.91 1.54
C GLU A 192 -2.59 -21.19 2.75
N MET A 193 -3.34 -20.23 3.33
CA MET A 193 -2.87 -19.40 4.43
C MET A 193 -3.85 -19.43 5.60
N VAL A 194 -3.30 -19.49 6.80
CA VAL A 194 -4.02 -19.30 8.07
C VAL A 194 -3.36 -18.18 8.84
N GLY A 195 -4.14 -17.28 9.42
CA GLY A 195 -3.58 -16.22 10.22
C GLY A 195 -4.39 -15.84 11.45
N GLY A 196 -3.71 -15.18 12.37
CA GLY A 196 -4.30 -14.59 13.55
C GLY A 196 -3.88 -13.15 13.69
N ASP A 197 -4.80 -12.28 14.10
CA ASP A 197 -4.56 -10.88 14.34
C ASP A 197 -5.17 -10.41 15.66
N ILE A 198 -4.53 -9.42 16.25
CA ILE A 198 -4.95 -8.81 17.51
C ILE A 198 -4.69 -7.30 17.49
N TRP A 199 -5.67 -6.54 17.90
CA TRP A 199 -5.54 -5.15 18.28
C TRP A 199 -6.15 -4.95 19.65
N LEU A 200 -5.38 -4.38 20.58
CA LEU A 200 -5.81 -4.10 21.96
C LEU A 200 -5.47 -2.67 22.32
N LYS A 201 -6.47 -1.96 22.87
CA LYS A 201 -6.33 -0.60 23.43
C LYS A 201 -7.14 -0.51 24.71
N PRO A 202 -6.62 -1.02 25.85
CA PRO A 202 -7.39 -1.22 27.07
C PRO A 202 -7.73 0.07 27.86
N GLY A 203 -7.82 1.24 27.19
CA GLY A 203 -8.20 2.51 27.81
C GLY A 203 -7.05 3.22 28.57
N ILE A 204 -5.85 2.67 28.58
CA ILE A 204 -4.61 3.26 29.06
C ILE A 204 -3.80 3.73 27.84
N PRO A 205 -2.71 4.52 28.03
CA PRO A 205 -1.90 4.99 26.93
C PRO A 205 -1.09 3.89 26.24
N VAL A 206 -1.64 2.68 26.15
CA VAL A 206 -1.01 1.49 25.56
C VAL A 206 -1.89 0.95 24.44
N GLU A 207 -1.30 0.68 23.29
CA GLU A 207 -1.91 -0.01 22.17
C GLU A 207 -0.99 -1.15 21.72
N LEU A 208 -1.55 -2.34 21.57
CA LEU A 208 -0.86 -3.51 21.04
C LEU A 208 -1.50 -3.92 19.71
N LEU A 209 -0.68 -4.08 18.69
CA LEU A 209 -1.04 -4.69 17.41
C LEU A 209 -0.21 -5.95 17.24
N GLY A 210 -0.83 -7.01 16.77
CA GLY A 210 -0.15 -8.28 16.48
C GLY A 210 -0.78 -8.96 15.29
N ARG A 211 0.05 -9.65 14.51
CA ARG A 211 -0.36 -10.50 13.40
C ARG A 211 0.65 -11.62 13.22
N ALA A 212 0.14 -12.81 12.92
CA ALA A 212 0.94 -13.94 12.49
C ALA A 212 0.21 -14.68 11.37
N ASP A 213 0.91 -14.91 10.26
CA ASP A 213 0.42 -15.57 9.05
C ASP A 213 1.26 -16.83 8.82
N TYR A 214 0.60 -17.97 8.67
CA TYR A 214 1.21 -19.27 8.42
C TYR A 214 0.80 -19.76 7.05
N ASN A 215 1.79 -20.10 6.23
CA ASN A 215 1.58 -20.72 4.93
C ASN A 215 1.47 -22.24 5.11
N VAL A 216 0.28 -22.79 4.85
CA VAL A 216 -0.02 -24.21 5.01
C VAL A 216 0.65 -25.03 3.91
N SER A 217 0.67 -24.47 2.68
CA SER A 217 1.27 -25.14 1.50
C SER A 217 2.77 -25.38 1.68
N THR A 218 3.51 -24.43 2.25
CA THR A 218 4.93 -24.56 2.53
C THR A 218 5.24 -25.09 3.94
N SER A 219 4.21 -25.18 4.80
CA SER A 219 4.32 -25.57 6.22
C SER A 219 5.27 -24.69 7.03
N SER A 220 5.23 -23.36 6.78
CA SER A 220 6.14 -22.40 7.40
C SER A 220 5.40 -21.14 7.90
N LEU A 221 6.05 -20.39 8.80
CA LEU A 221 5.61 -19.08 9.22
C LEU A 221 5.96 -18.06 8.11
N ALA A 222 4.92 -17.54 7.43
CA ALA A 222 5.13 -16.60 6.33
C ALA A 222 5.50 -15.20 6.84
N ARG A 223 4.83 -14.76 7.92
CA ARG A 223 5.11 -13.48 8.58
C ARG A 223 4.57 -13.46 9.99
N GLN A 224 5.29 -12.77 10.86
CA GLN A 224 4.73 -12.27 12.12
C GLN A 224 5.16 -10.83 12.37
N ARG A 225 4.26 -10.05 12.98
CA ARG A 225 4.53 -8.65 13.32
C ARG A 225 3.80 -8.28 14.60
N TYR A 226 4.54 -7.68 15.54
CA TYR A 226 4.00 -7.18 16.80
C TYR A 226 4.48 -5.76 17.03
N VAL A 227 3.58 -4.86 17.39
CA VAL A 227 3.87 -3.45 17.65
C VAL A 227 3.22 -3.05 18.97
N LEU A 228 4.02 -2.58 19.90
CA LEU A 228 3.58 -1.96 21.13
C LEU A 228 3.73 -0.44 20.98
N ARG A 229 2.63 0.28 21.15
CA ARG A 229 2.61 1.75 21.19
C ARG A 229 2.30 2.24 22.58
N LEU A 230 3.07 3.22 23.05
CA LEU A 230 2.90 3.91 24.31
C LEU A 230 2.69 5.40 24.04
N ILE A 231 1.57 5.96 24.52
CA ILE A 231 1.25 7.39 24.38
C ILE A 231 1.03 7.94 25.81
N PRO A 232 2.11 8.09 26.62
CA PRO A 232 1.98 8.48 28.02
C PRO A 232 1.49 9.91 28.19
N SER A 233 1.60 10.73 27.17
CA SER A 233 1.08 12.11 27.15
C SER A 233 0.72 12.52 25.72
N SER A 234 0.02 13.64 25.58
CA SER A 234 -0.27 14.23 24.26
C SER A 234 0.99 14.72 23.52
N ARG A 235 2.14 14.72 24.16
CA ARG A 235 3.43 15.18 23.60
C ARG A 235 4.40 14.06 23.28
N LEU A 236 4.21 12.88 23.82
CA LEU A 236 5.16 11.77 23.67
C LEU A 236 4.44 10.53 23.15
N GLY A 237 4.89 10.05 22.01
CA GLY A 237 4.60 8.76 21.43
C GLY A 237 5.84 7.90 21.37
N LEU A 238 5.72 6.65 21.73
CA LEU A 238 6.75 5.62 21.61
C LEU A 238 6.15 4.42 20.90
N ALA A 239 6.88 3.83 19.96
CA ALA A 239 6.53 2.55 19.38
C ALA A 239 7.74 1.62 19.42
N ALA A 240 7.50 0.35 19.72
CA ALA A 240 8.51 -0.69 19.59
C ALA A 240 7.87 -1.88 18.90
N GLY A 241 8.59 -2.51 17.99
CA GLY A 241 8.03 -3.63 17.25
C GLY A 241 9.08 -4.65 16.83
N TYR A 242 8.54 -5.81 16.53
CA TYR A 242 9.24 -6.93 15.92
C TYR A 242 8.47 -7.36 14.68
N GLU A 243 9.17 -7.66 13.61
CA GLU A 243 8.63 -8.24 12.39
C GLU A 243 9.60 -9.32 11.89
N GLU A 244 9.04 -10.44 11.42
CA GLU A 244 9.77 -11.53 10.80
C GLU A 244 8.99 -12.00 9.60
N TYR A 245 9.67 -12.27 8.51
CA TYR A 245 9.05 -12.81 7.29
C TYR A 245 10.07 -13.52 6.41
N THR A 246 9.56 -14.45 5.59
CA THR A 246 10.30 -15.10 4.51
C THR A 246 9.63 -14.74 3.19
N TYR A 247 10.37 -14.24 2.21
CA TYR A 247 9.80 -13.80 0.94
C TYR A 247 9.01 -14.90 0.24
N LYS A 248 9.59 -16.11 0.16
CA LYS A 248 8.98 -17.29 -0.46
C LYS A 248 7.60 -17.62 0.12
N ASP A 249 7.43 -17.48 1.43
CA ASP A 249 6.23 -17.90 2.13
C ASP A 249 5.18 -16.78 2.22
N LEU A 250 5.64 -15.51 2.14
CA LEU A 250 4.79 -14.34 2.20
C LEU A 250 4.21 -13.97 0.82
N PHE A 251 5.05 -14.02 -0.22
CA PHE A 251 4.66 -13.68 -1.58
C PHE A 251 4.48 -14.95 -2.40
N GLN A 252 3.27 -15.20 -2.85
CA GLN A 252 2.90 -16.38 -3.60
C GLN A 252 3.70 -16.56 -4.89
N ASN A 253 3.97 -15.49 -5.60
CA ASN A 253 4.74 -15.48 -6.83
C ASN A 253 6.21 -15.14 -6.57
N ALA A 254 6.93 -16.04 -5.90
CA ALA A 254 8.38 -16.00 -5.88
C ALA A 254 9.00 -16.09 -7.31
N LEU A 255 8.18 -16.39 -8.31
CA LEU A 255 8.52 -16.39 -9.73
C LEU A 255 8.34 -15.02 -10.40
N ASN A 256 7.79 -14.02 -9.70
CA ASN A 256 7.82 -12.65 -10.19
C ASN A 256 9.28 -12.28 -10.52
N SER A 257 9.52 -11.78 -11.71
CA SER A 257 10.86 -11.43 -12.21
C SER A 257 11.64 -10.48 -11.29
N ALA A 258 10.95 -9.68 -10.48
CA ALA A 258 11.55 -8.83 -9.45
C ALA A 258 12.24 -9.64 -8.33
N PHE A 259 11.75 -10.85 -8.03
CA PHE A 259 12.31 -11.73 -7.01
C PHE A 259 13.27 -12.78 -7.57
N LEU A 260 13.36 -12.92 -8.89
CA LEU A 260 14.36 -13.79 -9.54
C LEU A 260 15.74 -13.13 -9.64
N SER A 261 15.97 -11.99 -9.04
CA SER A 261 17.28 -11.37 -8.97
C SER A 261 18.25 -12.25 -8.17
N PRO A 262 19.45 -12.54 -8.69
CA PRO A 262 20.45 -13.27 -7.92
C PRO A 262 20.91 -12.52 -6.65
N ALA A 263 20.50 -11.27 -6.47
CA ALA A 263 20.79 -10.46 -5.30
C ALA A 263 19.79 -10.71 -4.14
N ILE A 264 18.67 -11.41 -4.39
CA ILE A 264 17.64 -11.66 -3.37
C ILE A 264 17.49 -13.18 -3.24
N ASP A 265 17.84 -13.72 -2.08
CA ASP A 265 17.49 -15.10 -1.72
C ASP A 265 16.06 -15.12 -1.17
N ILE A 266 15.12 -15.61 -1.95
CA ILE A 266 13.70 -15.67 -1.57
C ILE A 266 13.42 -16.56 -0.35
N THR A 267 14.36 -17.44 0.01
CA THR A 267 14.25 -18.33 1.17
C THR A 267 14.90 -17.74 2.43
N ASP A 268 15.45 -16.52 2.33
CA ASP A 268 16.04 -15.81 3.45
C ASP A 268 14.95 -15.36 4.44
N GLU A 269 15.20 -15.58 5.73
CA GLU A 269 14.36 -15.09 6.80
C GLU A 269 14.86 -13.71 7.25
N VAL A 270 13.98 -12.74 7.19
CA VAL A 270 14.27 -11.36 7.56
C VAL A 270 13.64 -11.05 8.91
N GLN A 271 14.44 -10.66 9.87
CA GLN A 271 13.99 -10.22 11.19
C GLN A 271 14.23 -8.72 11.34
N VAL A 272 13.23 -8.01 11.81
CA VAL A 272 13.28 -6.56 12.01
C VAL A 272 12.87 -6.21 13.42
N LEU A 273 13.75 -5.53 14.15
CA LEU A 273 13.45 -4.89 15.42
C LEU A 273 13.47 -3.38 15.22
N PHE A 274 12.50 -2.67 15.75
CA PHE A 274 12.48 -1.21 15.67
C PHE A 274 11.95 -0.55 16.93
N VAL A 275 12.42 0.68 17.15
CA VAL A 275 11.93 1.59 18.19
C VAL A 275 11.82 2.97 17.56
N ASP A 276 10.63 3.58 17.67
CA ASP A 276 10.34 4.93 17.20
C ASP A 276 9.90 5.81 18.37
N LEU A 277 10.27 7.08 18.30
CA LEU A 277 9.91 8.11 19.25
C LEU A 277 9.42 9.35 18.50
N ASP A 278 8.26 9.86 18.92
CA ASP A 278 7.73 11.14 18.50
C ASP A 278 7.61 12.05 19.71
N PHE A 279 8.25 13.22 19.69
CA PHE A 279 8.19 14.18 20.78
C PHE A 279 7.77 15.55 20.29
N LEU A 280 6.59 16.01 20.74
CA LEU A 280 6.05 17.33 20.45
C LEU A 280 6.67 18.38 21.39
N ILE A 281 7.65 19.12 20.89
CA ILE A 281 8.33 20.20 21.63
C ILE A 281 7.37 21.37 21.86
N THR A 282 6.71 21.83 20.78
CA THR A 282 5.68 22.88 20.79
C THR A 282 4.46 22.42 19.99
N GLU A 283 3.38 23.19 19.97
CA GLU A 283 2.18 22.83 19.21
C GLU A 283 2.42 22.55 17.71
N GLY A 284 3.50 23.08 17.15
CA GLY A 284 3.85 22.88 15.73
C GLY A 284 5.15 22.09 15.51
N LEU A 285 6.03 21.97 16.50
CA LEU A 285 7.37 21.38 16.31
C LEU A 285 7.43 19.99 16.94
N THR A 286 7.70 18.97 16.12
CA THR A 286 7.90 17.58 16.53
C THR A 286 9.33 17.15 16.21
N VAL A 287 9.97 16.45 17.14
CA VAL A 287 11.16 15.64 16.92
C VAL A 287 10.73 14.19 16.71
N GLU A 288 11.27 13.58 15.70
CA GLU A 288 11.06 12.17 15.35
C GLU A 288 12.41 11.47 15.42
N ALA A 289 12.49 10.35 16.09
CA ALA A 289 13.73 9.55 16.15
C ALA A 289 13.40 8.06 16.05
N GLY A 290 14.20 7.31 15.33
CA GLY A 290 13.97 5.90 15.13
C GLY A 290 15.27 5.11 15.04
N VAL A 291 15.22 3.87 15.48
CA VAL A 291 16.28 2.87 15.26
C VAL A 291 15.62 1.59 14.77
N LYS A 292 16.15 1.03 13.69
CA LYS A 292 15.70 -0.21 13.07
C LYS A 292 16.90 -1.12 12.85
N SER A 293 16.87 -2.33 13.41
CA SER A 293 17.82 -3.41 13.11
C SER A 293 17.16 -4.40 12.18
N ILE A 294 17.83 -4.75 11.10
CA ILE A 294 17.42 -5.72 10.10
C ILE A 294 18.45 -6.85 10.14
N GLN A 295 18.00 -8.06 10.36
CA GLN A 295 18.85 -9.25 10.44
C GLN A 295 18.37 -10.27 9.41
N HIS A 296 19.33 -10.93 8.79
CA HIS A 296 19.12 -12.00 7.82
C HIS A 296 19.66 -13.30 8.38
N ASP A 297 18.98 -14.42 8.19
CA ASP A 297 19.48 -15.73 8.62
C ASP A 297 20.66 -16.20 7.76
N ARG A 298 20.88 -15.56 6.61
CA ARG A 298 21.97 -15.83 5.68
C ARG A 298 22.95 -14.66 5.65
N SER A 299 24.21 -14.99 5.42
CA SER A 299 25.31 -14.01 5.37
C SER A 299 25.27 -13.07 4.17
N ASP A 300 24.43 -13.34 3.20
CA ASP A 300 24.23 -12.53 1.99
C ASP A 300 22.74 -12.19 1.86
N PRO A 301 22.24 -11.01 2.18
CA PRO A 301 22.86 -9.68 2.04
C PRO A 301 23.54 -9.07 3.28
N GLY A 302 23.53 -9.75 4.45
CA GLY A 302 24.12 -9.23 5.68
C GLY A 302 23.18 -8.37 6.53
N ASP A 303 23.53 -8.19 7.79
CA ASP A 303 22.74 -7.41 8.75
C ASP A 303 22.93 -5.91 8.52
N ALA A 304 21.93 -5.13 8.91
CA ALA A 304 21.98 -3.67 8.84
C ALA A 304 21.26 -3.00 10.01
N THR A 305 21.75 -1.84 10.40
CA THR A 305 21.10 -0.98 11.41
C THR A 305 20.90 0.41 10.81
N ARG A 306 19.66 0.91 10.85
CA ARG A 306 19.30 2.27 10.46
C ARG A 306 18.95 3.08 11.70
N ALA A 307 19.58 4.23 11.87
CA ALA A 307 19.21 5.23 12.86
C ALA A 307 18.77 6.50 12.15
N GLU A 308 17.66 7.08 12.59
CA GLU A 308 17.07 8.26 11.98
C GLU A 308 16.72 9.32 13.01
N LEU A 309 16.92 10.59 12.66
CA LEU A 309 16.50 11.76 13.42
C LEU A 309 15.87 12.78 12.49
N GLY A 310 14.65 13.23 12.84
CA GLY A 310 13.88 14.20 12.07
C GLY A 310 13.34 15.34 12.90
N LEU A 311 13.11 16.46 12.23
CA LEU A 311 12.40 17.62 12.75
C LEU A 311 11.27 17.95 11.79
N ARG A 312 10.05 18.07 12.31
CA ARG A 312 8.86 18.42 11.55
C ARG A 312 8.16 19.61 12.18
N TYR A 313 7.94 20.65 11.41
CA TYR A 313 7.23 21.84 11.81
C TYR A 313 5.91 22.00 11.05
N ALA A 314 4.79 21.89 11.75
CA ALA A 314 3.46 22.15 11.24
C ALA A 314 3.07 23.60 11.50
N TYR A 315 2.61 24.31 10.49
CA TYR A 315 2.23 25.73 10.55
C TYR A 315 0.91 25.96 9.79
N ASN A 316 0.43 27.19 9.77
CA ASN A 316 -0.85 27.54 9.12
C ASN A 316 -2.01 26.65 9.58
N ASP A 317 -2.25 26.60 10.90
CA ASP A 317 -3.25 25.74 11.54
C ASP A 317 -3.06 24.24 11.19
N ARG A 318 -1.80 23.80 11.06
CA ARG A 318 -1.38 22.45 10.68
C ARG A 318 -1.77 22.00 9.27
N LYS A 319 -2.16 22.95 8.41
CA LYS A 319 -2.43 22.67 6.99
C LYS A 319 -1.14 22.48 6.20
N ASP A 320 -0.08 23.14 6.64
CA ASP A 320 1.22 23.14 6.00
C ASP A 320 2.28 22.54 6.92
N VAL A 321 3.28 21.94 6.31
CA VAL A 321 4.34 21.22 7.03
C VAL A 321 5.68 21.53 6.34
N ALA A 322 6.72 21.70 7.13
CA ALA A 322 8.11 21.68 6.67
C ALA A 322 8.93 20.77 7.59
N GLY A 323 9.93 20.11 7.05
CA GLY A 323 10.76 19.23 7.87
C GLY A 323 12.08 18.88 7.20
N LEU A 324 12.93 18.30 8.01
CA LEU A 324 14.19 17.72 7.59
C LEU A 324 14.43 16.43 8.38
N SER A 325 15.08 15.46 7.78
CA SER A 325 15.56 14.25 8.46
C SER A 325 16.94 13.86 7.97
N ALA A 326 17.65 13.15 8.82
CA ALA A 326 18.90 12.48 8.49
C ALA A 326 18.82 11.04 8.99
N ALA A 327 19.24 10.10 8.17
CA ALA A 327 19.36 8.70 8.55
C ALA A 327 20.76 8.18 8.20
N PHE A 328 21.23 7.25 9.04
CA PHE A 328 22.51 6.58 8.91
C PHE A 328 22.23 5.09 8.88
N VAL A 329 22.71 4.41 7.85
CA VAL A 329 22.64 2.97 7.70
C VAL A 329 24.05 2.41 7.80
N SER A 330 24.27 1.59 8.81
CA SER A 330 25.48 0.77 8.96
C SER A 330 25.11 -0.68 8.69
N ALA A 331 25.90 -1.37 7.89
CA ALA A 331 25.65 -2.72 7.45
C ALA A 331 26.93 -3.58 7.49
N ASP A 332 26.77 -4.89 7.45
CA ASP A 332 27.91 -5.84 7.35
C ASP A 332 28.66 -5.71 6.03
N ARG A 333 28.02 -5.10 5.03
CA ARG A 333 28.57 -4.84 3.70
C ARG A 333 28.63 -3.35 3.42
N ASP A 334 29.81 -2.87 3.05
CA ASP A 334 30.04 -1.46 2.70
C ASP A 334 29.08 -0.99 1.56
N GLU A 335 28.65 -1.89 0.67
CA GLU A 335 27.71 -1.57 -0.43
C GLU A 335 26.32 -1.19 0.08
N ASN A 336 25.96 -1.61 1.29
CA ASN A 336 24.67 -1.32 1.91
C ASN A 336 24.76 -0.19 2.93
N GLU A 337 25.95 0.38 3.15
CA GLU A 337 26.16 1.52 4.03
C GLU A 337 25.89 2.84 3.28
N TYR A 338 25.04 3.67 3.86
CA TYR A 338 24.75 4.99 3.30
C TYR A 338 24.22 5.97 4.32
N GLN A 339 24.31 7.24 3.98
CA GLN A 339 23.67 8.34 4.69
C GLN A 339 22.55 8.92 3.82
N GLU A 340 21.43 9.26 4.45
CA GLU A 340 20.28 9.84 3.80
C GLU A 340 19.97 11.19 4.43
N PHE A 341 19.74 12.20 3.59
CA PHE A 341 19.27 13.51 4.03
C PHE A 341 18.03 13.88 3.23
N ARG A 342 16.97 14.30 3.92
CA ARG A 342 15.72 14.70 3.30
C ARG A 342 15.26 16.05 3.83
N VAL A 343 14.76 16.89 2.92
CA VAL A 343 14.08 18.14 3.23
C VAL A 343 12.75 18.16 2.49
N PHE A 344 11.69 18.47 3.19
CA PHE A 344 10.36 18.54 2.59
C PHE A 344 9.58 19.75 3.10
N ALA A 345 8.68 20.28 2.27
CA ALA A 345 7.78 21.36 2.64
C ALA A 345 6.49 21.30 1.85
N THR A 346 5.40 21.73 2.48
CA THR A 346 4.13 22.05 1.82
C THR A 346 3.71 23.47 2.16
N TYR A 347 3.13 24.16 1.20
CA TYR A 347 2.61 25.52 1.38
C TYR A 347 1.29 25.68 0.62
N SER A 348 0.22 26.06 1.32
CA SER A 348 -1.14 26.10 0.79
C SER A 348 -1.73 27.53 0.83
N PRO A 349 -1.31 28.43 -0.11
CA PRO A 349 -1.87 29.76 -0.21
C PRO A 349 -3.23 29.75 -0.92
N GLY A 350 -4.30 29.95 -0.18
CA GLY A 350 -5.65 30.01 -0.73
C GLY A 350 -6.12 28.70 -1.36
N LEU A 351 -6.31 28.69 -2.69
CA LEU A 351 -6.74 27.50 -3.44
C LEU A 351 -5.58 26.66 -3.98
N TRP A 352 -4.35 27.13 -3.85
CA TRP A 352 -3.17 26.46 -4.35
C TRP A 352 -2.48 25.66 -3.26
N ARG A 353 -1.82 24.58 -3.63
CA ARG A 353 -0.93 23.83 -2.77
C ARG A 353 0.37 23.57 -3.52
N PHE A 354 1.47 23.92 -2.91
CA PHE A 354 2.81 23.63 -3.39
C PHE A 354 3.45 22.62 -2.46
N SER A 355 4.20 21.69 -3.01
CA SER A 355 4.99 20.71 -2.27
C SER A 355 6.41 20.66 -2.83
N LEU A 356 7.37 20.41 -1.97
CA LEU A 356 8.75 20.12 -2.32
C LEU A 356 9.21 18.96 -1.46
N ASP A 357 9.85 17.99 -2.08
CA ASP A 357 10.52 16.89 -1.39
C ASP A 357 11.88 16.68 -2.07
N ALA A 358 12.96 16.86 -1.34
CA ALA A 358 14.32 16.67 -1.82
C ALA A 358 15.03 15.66 -0.93
N LEU A 359 15.59 14.65 -1.55
CA LEU A 359 16.26 13.53 -0.92
C LEU A 359 17.65 13.35 -1.53
N THR A 360 18.65 13.05 -0.71
CA THR A 360 19.97 12.61 -1.18
C THR A 360 20.42 11.39 -0.39
N HIS A 361 21.03 10.44 -1.09
CA HIS A 361 21.77 9.33 -0.53
C HIS A 361 23.24 9.50 -0.83
N GLN A 362 24.09 9.28 0.16
CA GLN A 362 25.55 9.24 0.02
C GLN A 362 25.99 7.84 0.42
N TYR A 363 26.49 7.08 -0.54
CA TYR A 363 26.93 5.70 -0.35
C TYR A 363 28.36 5.67 0.16
N GLU A 364 28.66 4.78 1.11
CA GLU A 364 30.03 4.56 1.59
C GLU A 364 30.91 3.98 0.49
N LYS A 365 30.36 3.09 -0.33
CA LYS A 365 31.02 2.48 -1.47
C LYS A 365 30.31 2.84 -2.77
N VAL A 366 31.11 3.20 -3.77
CA VAL A 366 30.63 3.48 -5.13
C VAL A 366 29.89 2.26 -5.70
N ILE A 367 28.60 2.41 -6.01
CA ILE A 367 27.76 1.38 -6.60
C ILE A 367 27.58 1.69 -8.09
N SER A 368 28.11 0.82 -8.95
CA SER A 368 28.02 1.01 -10.42
C SER A 368 28.52 2.37 -10.92
N GLY A 369 29.52 2.95 -10.25
CA GLY A 369 30.07 4.28 -10.59
C GLY A 369 29.33 5.46 -9.94
N ILE A 370 28.35 5.20 -9.07
CA ILE A 370 27.55 6.21 -8.36
C ILE A 370 27.95 6.20 -6.88
N ASP A 371 28.37 7.34 -6.36
CA ASP A 371 28.69 7.59 -4.95
C ASP A 371 27.58 8.38 -4.23
N ASP A 372 26.71 9.06 -4.98
CA ASP A 372 25.56 9.77 -4.44
C ASP A 372 24.36 9.70 -5.41
N ALA A 373 23.17 9.79 -4.85
CA ALA A 373 21.93 9.85 -5.61
C ALA A 373 21.03 10.98 -5.08
N TYR A 374 20.37 11.70 -5.99
CA TYR A 374 19.48 12.81 -5.65
C TYR A 374 18.10 12.60 -6.25
N GLN A 375 17.09 12.97 -5.49
CA GLN A 375 15.71 13.04 -5.96
C GLN A 375 15.10 14.35 -5.52
N VAL A 376 14.48 15.06 -6.45
CA VAL A 376 13.68 16.26 -6.14
C VAL A 376 12.32 16.12 -6.79
N VAL A 377 11.26 16.26 -6.00
CA VAL A 377 9.88 16.20 -6.44
C VAL A 377 9.18 17.49 -6.02
N GLY A 378 8.48 18.12 -6.94
CA GLY A 378 7.79 19.40 -6.75
C GLY A 378 6.29 19.36 -7.04
#